data_65a5e635bb8540595df3b4be8e163925
#
_entry.id   65a5e635bb8540595df3b4be8e163925
#
_cell.length_a   1.000
_cell.length_b   1.000
_cell.length_c   1.000
_cell.angle_alpha   90.00
_cell.angle_beta   90.00
_cell.angle_gamma   90.00
#
_symmetry.space_group_name_H-M   'P 1'
#
loop_
_entity.id
_entity.type
_entity.pdbx_description
1 polymer ?
#
loop_
_entity_poly.entity_id
_entity_poly.type
_entity_poly.pdbx_seq_one_letter_code
_entity_poly.pdbx_strand_id
1 'polypeptide(L)'
;MPAIDPTALVADMRNAATAVIGKDVSAMGGFASSQAQEIAQQAVFIAEGVADGSIKGDTQKYFLGQLEEMTRSFVNTLAGLVAVAIEELWNAVVGVVWGAINKATGMNFLVP
;
A
#
# COMPACT_ATOMS: atom_id res chain seq x y z
N MET A 1 5.82 -17.58 9.94
CA MET A 1 4.99 -16.40 9.71
C MET A 1 5.02 -16.02 8.24
N PRO A 2 3.86 -15.76 7.62
CA PRO A 2 3.87 -15.36 6.21
C PRO A 2 4.57 -14.01 6.05
N ALA A 3 5.49 -13.96 5.11
CA ALA A 3 6.17 -12.72 4.75
C ALA A 3 5.39 -12.03 3.61
N ILE A 4 5.54 -10.72 3.50
CA ILE A 4 5.01 -9.98 2.37
C ILE A 4 5.96 -10.17 1.19
N ASP A 5 5.43 -10.64 0.05
CA ASP A 5 6.15 -10.63 -1.22
C ASP A 5 5.92 -9.26 -1.86
N PRO A 6 6.96 -8.41 -1.98
CA PRO A 6 6.77 -7.06 -2.51
C PRO A 6 6.28 -7.07 -3.96
N THR A 7 6.69 -8.02 -4.78
CA THR A 7 6.23 -8.12 -6.16
C THR A 7 4.73 -8.44 -6.21
N ALA A 8 4.29 -9.38 -5.38
CA ALA A 8 2.86 -9.73 -5.29
C ALA A 8 2.04 -8.55 -4.76
N LEU A 9 2.56 -7.80 -3.78
CA LEU A 9 1.84 -6.66 -3.24
C LEU A 9 1.69 -5.54 -4.29
N VAL A 10 2.73 -5.28 -5.08
CA VAL A 10 2.64 -4.32 -6.20
C VAL A 10 1.56 -4.76 -7.18
N ALA A 11 1.51 -6.04 -7.53
CA ALA A 11 0.50 -6.58 -8.42
C ALA A 11 -0.92 -6.42 -7.83
N ASP A 12 -1.08 -6.69 -6.55
CA ASP A 12 -2.38 -6.56 -5.86
C ASP A 12 -2.83 -5.10 -5.82
N MET A 13 -1.92 -4.16 -5.58
CA MET A 13 -2.22 -2.74 -5.61
C MET A 13 -2.67 -2.30 -7.01
N ARG A 14 -1.96 -2.77 -8.03
CA ARG A 14 -2.30 -2.48 -9.42
C ARG A 14 -3.67 -3.03 -9.79
N ASN A 15 -3.95 -4.26 -9.39
CA ASN A 15 -5.24 -4.91 -9.65
C ASN A 15 -6.39 -4.20 -8.95
N ALA A 16 -6.19 -3.77 -7.70
CA ALA A 16 -7.19 -3.03 -6.95
C ALA A 16 -7.50 -1.68 -7.63
N ALA A 17 -6.46 -0.96 -8.05
CA ALA A 17 -6.62 0.31 -8.75
C ALA A 17 -7.29 0.10 -10.11
N THR A 18 -6.92 -0.94 -10.85
CA THR A 18 -7.52 -1.27 -12.14
C THR A 18 -9.01 -1.55 -12.00
N ALA A 19 -9.41 -2.24 -10.94
CA ALA A 19 -10.82 -2.54 -10.69
C ALA A 19 -11.67 -1.27 -10.49
N VAL A 20 -11.11 -0.26 -9.82
CA VAL A 20 -11.80 1.02 -9.60
C VAL A 20 -11.81 1.87 -10.87
N ILE A 21 -10.67 1.94 -11.56
CA ILE A 21 -10.48 2.82 -12.72
C ILE A 21 -11.15 2.24 -13.97
N GLY A 22 -11.24 0.91 -14.07
CA GLY A 22 -11.79 0.24 -15.24
C GLY A 22 -10.83 0.15 -16.43
N LYS A 23 -9.55 0.51 -16.22
CA LYS A 23 -8.50 0.43 -17.24
C LYS A 23 -7.23 -0.08 -16.58
N ASP A 24 -6.40 -0.79 -17.37
CA ASP A 24 -5.13 -1.32 -16.87
C ASP A 24 -4.19 -0.17 -16.51
N VAL A 25 -3.89 -0.04 -15.21
CA VAL A 25 -3.02 1.02 -14.70
C VAL A 25 -1.54 0.74 -14.96
N SER A 26 -1.17 -0.46 -15.40
CA SER A 26 0.22 -0.78 -15.73
C SER A 26 0.77 0.10 -16.87
N ALA A 27 -0.12 0.65 -17.69
CA ALA A 27 0.24 1.56 -18.78
C ALA A 27 0.42 3.02 -18.33
N MET A 28 0.20 3.35 -17.08
CA MET A 28 0.15 4.74 -16.60
C MET A 28 1.50 5.34 -16.22
N GLY A 29 2.59 4.69 -16.57
CA GLY A 29 3.92 5.30 -16.49
C GLY A 29 4.75 4.89 -15.27
N GLY A 30 6.05 5.19 -15.40
CA GLY A 30 7.06 4.72 -14.47
C GLY A 30 6.98 5.34 -13.08
N PHE A 31 6.43 6.57 -12.95
CA PHE A 31 6.36 7.23 -11.64
C PHE A 31 5.38 6.50 -10.71
N ALA A 32 4.20 6.15 -11.19
CA ALA A 32 3.24 5.40 -10.39
C ALA A 32 3.78 4.01 -10.04
N SER A 33 4.47 3.35 -10.97
CA SER A 33 5.10 2.05 -10.72
C SER A 33 6.17 2.15 -9.64
N SER A 34 7.00 3.20 -9.68
CA SER A 34 8.04 3.44 -8.66
C SER A 34 7.42 3.68 -7.28
N GLN A 35 6.34 4.45 -7.21
CA GLN A 35 5.64 4.70 -5.96
C GLN A 35 5.06 3.40 -5.37
N ALA A 36 4.46 2.56 -6.22
CA ALA A 36 3.92 1.27 -5.77
C ALA A 36 5.02 0.36 -5.21
N GLN A 37 6.19 0.33 -5.85
CA GLN A 37 7.33 -0.44 -5.36
C GLN A 37 7.84 0.07 -4.03
N GLU A 38 7.93 1.38 -3.85
CA GLU A 38 8.34 1.98 -2.58
C GLU A 38 7.37 1.64 -1.45
N ILE A 39 6.07 1.71 -1.72
CA ILE A 39 5.04 1.33 -0.76
C ILE A 39 5.19 -0.14 -0.36
N ALA A 40 5.40 -1.02 -1.33
CA ALA A 40 5.56 -2.45 -1.07
C ALA A 40 6.79 -2.72 -0.20
N GLN A 41 7.91 -2.06 -0.48
CA GLN A 41 9.14 -2.20 0.32
C GLN A 41 8.95 -1.66 1.73
N GLN A 42 8.26 -0.54 1.90
CA GLN A 42 7.96 0.01 3.22
C GLN A 42 7.04 -0.93 4.00
N ALA A 43 6.06 -1.54 3.34
CA ALA A 43 5.17 -2.51 3.96
C ALA A 43 5.95 -3.74 4.46
N VAL A 44 6.89 -4.24 3.67
CA VAL A 44 7.78 -5.35 4.06
C VAL A 44 8.60 -4.96 5.29
N PHE A 45 9.20 -3.77 5.27
CA PHE A 45 10.01 -3.26 6.38
C PHE A 45 9.19 -3.19 7.67
N ILE A 46 7.97 -2.65 7.61
CA ILE A 46 7.09 -2.55 8.77
C ILE A 46 6.70 -3.94 9.26
N ALA A 47 6.31 -4.84 8.37
CA ALA A 47 5.89 -6.19 8.75
C ALA A 47 7.02 -6.96 9.43
N GLU A 48 8.23 -6.89 8.90
CA GLU A 48 9.39 -7.54 9.50
C GLU A 48 9.72 -6.94 10.86
N GLY A 49 9.70 -5.61 10.98
CA GLY A 49 9.99 -4.93 12.24
C GLY A 49 8.96 -5.19 13.32
N VAL A 50 7.68 -5.29 12.95
CA VAL A 50 6.61 -5.65 13.90
C VAL A 50 6.79 -7.11 14.35
N ALA A 51 7.11 -8.00 13.41
CA ALA A 51 7.25 -9.42 13.70
C ALA A 51 8.44 -9.71 14.62
N ASP A 52 9.56 -9.01 14.45
CA ASP A 52 10.75 -9.22 15.27
C ASP A 52 10.79 -8.34 16.53
N GLY A 53 9.82 -7.49 16.72
CA GLY A 53 9.71 -6.61 17.89
C GLY A 53 10.53 -5.33 17.83
N SER A 54 11.22 -5.05 16.71
CA SER A 54 12.02 -3.83 16.57
C SER A 54 11.16 -2.59 16.30
N ILE A 55 9.97 -2.76 15.73
CA ILE A 55 9.00 -1.68 15.51
C ILE A 55 7.81 -1.89 16.43
N LYS A 56 7.67 -1.01 17.42
CA LYS A 56 6.59 -1.08 18.41
C LYS A 56 6.29 0.30 18.99
N GLY A 57 5.12 0.46 19.61
CA GLY A 57 4.73 1.70 20.27
C GLY A 57 4.65 2.88 19.31
N ASP A 58 5.27 3.99 19.68
CA ASP A 58 5.25 5.22 18.87
C ASP A 58 5.99 5.07 17.54
N THR A 59 7.03 4.23 17.50
CA THR A 59 7.77 3.94 16.27
C THR A 59 6.85 3.27 15.26
N GLN A 60 5.99 2.36 15.72
CA GLN A 60 5.02 1.69 14.88
C GLN A 60 4.04 2.69 14.26
N LYS A 61 3.52 3.63 15.06
CA LYS A 61 2.62 4.68 14.59
C LYS A 61 3.30 5.58 13.56
N TYR A 62 4.57 5.91 13.81
CA TYR A 62 5.35 6.75 12.90
C TYR A 62 5.49 6.10 11.52
N PHE A 63 5.89 4.83 11.46
CA PHE A 63 6.08 4.16 10.19
C PHE A 63 4.78 3.89 9.46
N LEU A 64 3.70 3.57 10.18
CA LEU A 64 2.39 3.42 9.56
C LEU A 64 1.87 4.75 9.02
N GLY A 65 2.14 5.86 9.70
CA GLY A 65 1.80 7.20 9.22
C GLY A 65 2.56 7.58 7.95
N GLN A 66 3.85 7.22 7.87
CA GLN A 66 4.62 7.41 6.64
C GLN A 66 4.06 6.58 5.49
N LEU A 67 3.70 5.33 5.76
CA LEU A 67 3.10 4.47 4.75
C LEU A 67 1.78 5.04 4.25
N GLU A 68 0.97 5.60 5.14
CA GLU A 68 -0.28 6.26 4.77
C GLU A 68 -0.02 7.42 3.81
N GLU A 69 0.98 8.27 4.10
CA GLU A 69 1.32 9.40 3.23
C GLU A 69 1.84 8.94 1.87
N MET A 70 2.66 7.91 1.84
CA MET A 70 3.16 7.33 0.59
C MET A 70 2.01 6.78 -0.26
N THR A 71 1.07 6.10 0.38
CA THR A 71 -0.10 5.55 -0.28
C THR A 71 -1.01 6.66 -0.81
N ARG A 72 -1.18 7.74 -0.05
CA ARG A 72 -1.96 8.89 -0.47
C ARG A 72 -1.33 9.56 -1.70
N SER A 73 -0.02 9.71 -1.73
CA SER A 73 0.70 10.26 -2.88
C SER A 73 0.49 9.40 -4.13
N PHE A 74 0.55 8.09 -3.98
CA PHE A 74 0.31 7.15 -5.08
C PHE A 74 -1.12 7.27 -5.61
N VAL A 75 -2.10 7.29 -4.71
CA VAL A 75 -3.51 7.43 -5.09
C VAL A 75 -3.76 8.76 -5.79
N ASN A 76 -3.19 9.86 -5.29
CA ASN A 76 -3.30 11.17 -5.92
C ASN A 76 -2.69 11.20 -7.32
N THR A 77 -1.55 10.51 -7.50
CA THR A 77 -0.91 10.40 -8.82
C THR A 77 -1.85 9.68 -9.80
N LEU A 78 -2.41 8.55 -9.39
CA LEU A 78 -3.33 7.81 -10.25
C LEU A 78 -4.60 8.62 -10.55
N ALA A 79 -5.18 9.26 -9.55
CA ALA A 79 -6.39 10.07 -9.72
C ALA A 79 -6.16 11.27 -10.65
N GLY A 80 -4.93 11.80 -10.68
CA GLY A 80 -4.56 12.87 -11.60
C GLY A 80 -4.43 12.42 -13.05
N LEU A 81 -4.20 11.13 -13.27
CA LEU A 81 -4.07 10.57 -14.62
C LEU A 81 -5.41 10.13 -15.21
N VAL A 82 -6.39 9.85 -14.36
CA VAL A 82 -7.70 9.37 -14.78
C VAL A 82 -8.79 10.06 -13.95
N ALA A 83 -9.96 10.25 -14.53
CA ALA A 83 -11.07 10.94 -13.86
C ALA A 83 -11.88 9.93 -13.03
N VAL A 84 -11.38 9.60 -11.84
CA VAL A 84 -12.07 8.70 -10.90
C VAL A 84 -12.17 9.36 -9.53
N ALA A 85 -13.08 8.87 -8.69
CA ALA A 85 -13.22 9.35 -7.33
C ALA A 85 -12.02 8.91 -6.49
N ILE A 86 -11.30 9.88 -5.94
CA ILE A 86 -10.12 9.62 -5.10
C ILE A 86 -10.47 8.69 -3.93
N GLU A 87 -11.64 8.88 -3.32
CA GLU A 87 -12.05 8.10 -2.16
C GLU A 87 -12.19 6.62 -2.46
N GLU A 88 -12.77 6.26 -3.60
CA GLU A 88 -12.91 4.86 -4.00
C GLU A 88 -11.54 4.23 -4.25
N LEU A 89 -10.67 4.96 -4.93
CA LEU A 89 -9.32 4.50 -5.22
C LEU A 89 -8.52 4.35 -3.93
N TRP A 90 -8.62 5.31 -3.02
CA TRP A 90 -7.99 5.28 -1.71
C TRP A 90 -8.40 4.03 -0.93
N ASN A 91 -9.70 3.79 -0.81
CA ASN A 91 -10.21 2.64 -0.05
C ASN A 91 -9.72 1.31 -0.63
N ALA A 92 -9.69 1.19 -1.95
CA ALA A 92 -9.24 -0.03 -2.62
C ALA A 92 -7.75 -0.30 -2.35
N VAL A 93 -6.91 0.74 -2.48
CA VAL A 93 -5.45 0.58 -2.35
C VAL A 93 -5.05 0.36 -0.89
N VAL A 94 -5.58 1.16 0.05
CA VAL A 94 -5.24 0.98 1.47
C VAL A 94 -5.73 -0.37 2.00
N GLY A 95 -6.86 -0.85 1.51
CA GLY A 95 -7.36 -2.17 1.88
C GLY A 95 -6.36 -3.27 1.54
N VAL A 96 -5.74 -3.19 0.37
CA VAL A 96 -4.72 -4.15 -0.05
C VAL A 96 -3.46 -4.03 0.78
N VAL A 97 -2.95 -2.81 0.98
CA VAL A 97 -1.67 -2.58 1.68
C VAL A 97 -1.79 -2.95 3.16
N TRP A 98 -2.78 -2.41 3.86
CA TRP A 98 -2.98 -2.71 5.28
C TRP A 98 -3.39 -4.16 5.50
N GLY A 99 -4.17 -4.73 4.59
CA GLY A 99 -4.53 -6.14 4.64
C GLY A 99 -3.32 -7.05 4.56
N ALA A 100 -2.34 -6.73 3.71
CA ALA A 100 -1.10 -7.48 3.60
C ALA A 100 -0.28 -7.43 4.89
N ILE A 101 -0.18 -6.24 5.51
CA ILE A 101 0.56 -6.08 6.77
C ILE A 101 -0.13 -6.85 7.89
N ASN A 102 -1.44 -6.72 8.01
CA ASN A 102 -2.20 -7.41 9.06
C ASN A 102 -2.09 -8.92 8.92
N LYS A 103 -2.17 -9.42 7.70
CA LYS A 103 -2.02 -10.85 7.43
C LYS A 103 -0.62 -11.36 7.77
N ALA A 104 0.40 -10.59 7.40
CA ALA A 104 1.80 -10.99 7.62
C ALA A 104 2.19 -10.93 9.10
N THR A 105 1.62 -10.01 9.88
CA THR A 105 2.00 -9.78 11.28
C THR A 105 1.06 -10.45 12.28
N GLY A 106 -0.13 -10.85 11.86
CA GLY A 106 -1.17 -11.30 12.77
C GLY A 106 -1.79 -10.18 13.60
N MET A 107 -1.44 -8.93 13.30
CA MET A 107 -2.00 -7.75 13.96
C MET A 107 -3.32 -7.35 13.30
N ASN A 108 -3.97 -6.36 13.89
CA ASN A 108 -5.24 -5.84 13.39
C ASN A 108 -5.19 -4.31 13.39
N PHE A 109 -4.24 -3.76 12.61
CA PHE A 109 -4.11 -2.32 12.47
C PHE A 109 -5.33 -1.76 11.75
N LEU A 110 -5.82 -0.62 12.23
CA LEU A 110 -6.96 0.05 11.60
C LEU A 110 -6.55 0.57 10.22
N VAL A 111 -7.37 0.27 9.22
CA VAL A 111 -7.18 0.79 7.87
C VAL A 111 -7.54 2.27 7.87
N PRO A 112 -6.66 3.14 7.31
CA PRO A 112 -6.91 4.59 7.29
C PRO A 112 -8.14 5.00 6.50
#